data_49cc160cc6cc4cda04cc36aab5d9cf1a
#
_entry.id   49cc160cc6cc4cda04cc36aab5d9cf1a
#
_cell.length_a   1.000
_cell.length_b   1.000
_cell.length_c   1.000
_cell.angle_alpha   90.00
_cell.angle_beta   90.00
_cell.angle_gamma   90.00
#
_symmetry.space_group_name_H-M   'P 1'
#
loop_
_entity.id
_entity.type
_entity.pdbx_description
1 polymer ?
#
loop_
_entity_poly.entity_id
_entity_poly.type
_entity_poly.pdbx_seq_one_letter_code
_entity_poly.pdbx_strand_id
1 'polypeptide(L)'
;MTWFRNLLTTSSIKSKTLINPYPKFIFTSLTHFSSESAATTTETSKSPYTPTYSGLEPTKPNEKPRVVVLGTGWAASRLMKGINTDIYDVVCVSPRNHMVFTPLLASTCVGTLEFRSVAEPIGRIQPAISKAPGSYFFLANCKGVDAENHMIHCETVTESLDTLNPWKFKVSYDKLIIASGAEASTFGIHGVKDHAIFLREVAHAQEIRRKLLLNLMLSDVPGITEDEKRRLLHCVVIGGGPTGVEFSGELSDFILKDVHERYAHVKDYIHVTLIEANEILSSFDVRLRDYATKQLTKSGVRLVRGIVKDVQPQKIILNDGTEVPYGLLVWSTGVGPSSFVKATEFPKSPGGRIGVDEWLRVPSVQDVYSIGDCCGFLESTGKPVLPALAQVAERQGKYLAHLLNKIGKNGGGRANSAEDMELGGPFVYRHLGSMATVGRYKALVDLRQSKDAKGVSIAGFSSWFIWRSAYLTRVVSWRNRFYVAVNWATTFVFGRDISRI
;
A
#
# COMPACT_ATOMS: atom_id res chain seq x y z
N MET A 1 16.10 2.14 -42.93
CA MET A 1 16.62 0.76 -42.72
C MET A 1 18.11 0.66 -43.05
N THR A 2 18.97 1.50 -42.47
CA THR A 2 20.40 1.48 -42.80
C THR A 2 21.28 1.91 -41.60
N TRP A 3 20.80 1.77 -40.39
CA TRP A 3 21.53 2.20 -39.17
C TRP A 3 21.79 1.08 -38.14
N PHE A 4 21.45 -0.17 -38.45
CA PHE A 4 21.58 -1.30 -37.52
C PHE A 4 22.65 -2.34 -37.95
N ARG A 5 23.52 -2.05 -38.90
CA ARG A 5 24.45 -3.06 -39.47
C ARG A 5 25.96 -2.88 -39.16
N ASN A 6 26.37 -1.91 -38.35
CA ASN A 6 27.78 -1.61 -38.09
C ASN A 6 28.23 -1.69 -36.62
N LEU A 7 27.74 -2.65 -35.86
CA LEU A 7 28.20 -2.84 -34.46
C LEU A 7 28.59 -4.30 -34.12
N LEU A 8 28.96 -5.09 -35.13
CA LEU A 8 29.49 -6.44 -34.92
C LEU A 8 30.69 -6.70 -35.83
N THR A 9 31.79 -5.97 -35.61
CA THR A 9 33.13 -6.49 -36.03
C THR A 9 34.20 -5.83 -35.18
N THR A 10 35.03 -6.72 -34.60
CA THR A 10 36.41 -6.55 -34.10
C THR A 10 36.67 -5.72 -32.85
N SER A 11 36.94 -6.41 -31.74
CA SER A 11 38.27 -6.33 -31.14
C SER A 11 38.51 -7.48 -30.13
N SER A 12 39.48 -8.28 -30.49
CA SER A 12 40.19 -9.24 -29.67
C SER A 12 40.89 -8.52 -28.53
N ILE A 13 40.58 -8.84 -27.28
CA ILE A 13 41.38 -8.44 -26.11
C ILE A 13 41.69 -9.68 -25.27
N LYS A 14 42.97 -9.85 -25.05
CA LYS A 14 43.67 -10.92 -24.34
C LYS A 14 43.14 -11.11 -22.92
N SER A 15 42.94 -12.37 -22.54
CA SER A 15 42.71 -12.85 -21.19
C SER A 15 43.83 -12.44 -20.23
N LYS A 16 43.49 -11.70 -19.18
CA LYS A 16 44.25 -11.64 -17.92
C LYS A 16 43.42 -12.31 -16.82
N THR A 17 43.96 -13.42 -16.37
CA THR A 17 43.51 -14.20 -15.22
C THR A 17 43.45 -13.30 -13.98
N LEU A 18 42.28 -13.09 -13.42
CA LEU A 18 42.08 -12.55 -12.08
C LEU A 18 41.57 -13.66 -11.17
N ILE A 19 42.34 -13.94 -10.16
CA ILE A 19 42.16 -14.92 -9.12
C ILE A 19 40.93 -14.50 -8.26
N ASN A 20 39.99 -15.40 -8.15
CA ASN A 20 38.74 -15.21 -7.39
C ASN A 20 38.91 -15.86 -6.00
N PRO A 21 38.77 -15.13 -4.88
CA PRO A 21 38.83 -15.71 -3.54
C PRO A 21 37.40 -15.90 -2.95
N TYR A 22 36.69 -16.93 -3.39
CA TYR A 22 35.53 -17.41 -2.65
C TYR A 22 35.76 -18.89 -2.26
N PRO A 23 35.55 -19.29 -0.99
CA PRO A 23 35.73 -20.66 -0.57
C PRO A 23 34.60 -21.55 -1.10
N LYS A 24 35.00 -22.69 -1.68
CA LYS A 24 34.10 -23.76 -2.10
C LYS A 24 33.51 -24.43 -0.87
N PHE A 25 32.21 -24.41 -0.73
CA PHE A 25 31.52 -25.33 0.17
C PHE A 25 31.41 -26.73 -0.49
N ILE A 26 32.00 -27.70 0.15
CA ILE A 26 31.92 -29.14 -0.23
C ILE A 26 30.65 -29.69 0.42
N PHE A 27 29.70 -30.13 -0.39
CA PHE A 27 28.60 -30.97 0.06
C PHE A 27 29.08 -32.41 0.15
N THR A 28 29.18 -32.92 1.36
CA THR A 28 29.29 -34.36 1.62
C THR A 28 27.91 -34.90 1.95
N SER A 29 27.38 -35.73 1.08
CA SER A 29 26.21 -36.57 1.32
C SER A 29 26.59 -37.72 2.24
N LEU A 30 25.88 -37.86 3.34
CA LEU A 30 25.88 -39.09 4.14
C LEU A 30 24.45 -39.58 4.34
N THR A 31 24.12 -40.60 3.58
CA THR A 31 22.99 -41.50 3.81
C THR A 31 23.40 -42.49 4.87
N HIS A 32 22.68 -42.57 5.99
CA HIS A 32 22.54 -43.78 6.78
C HIS A 32 21.14 -43.87 7.36
N PHE A 33 20.41 -44.87 6.88
CA PHE A 33 19.24 -45.44 7.52
C PHE A 33 19.69 -46.35 8.67
N SER A 34 19.13 -46.17 9.85
CA SER A 34 18.93 -47.28 10.78
C SER A 34 17.68 -47.04 11.61
N SER A 35 16.79 -47.97 11.55
CA SER A 35 15.59 -48.13 12.36
C SER A 35 15.97 -48.50 13.79
N GLU A 36 15.42 -47.80 14.80
CA GLU A 36 15.16 -48.45 16.11
C GLU A 36 14.04 -47.75 16.87
N SER A 37 13.25 -48.55 17.44
CA SER A 37 12.07 -48.56 18.25
C SER A 37 11.74 -47.38 19.20
N ALA A 38 10.43 -47.22 19.34
CA ALA A 38 9.68 -46.40 20.24
C ALA A 38 10.14 -46.39 21.71
N ALA A 39 10.30 -45.18 22.23
CA ALA A 39 10.11 -44.87 23.64
C ALA A 39 9.24 -43.61 23.75
N THR A 40 8.05 -43.81 24.29
CA THR A 40 7.08 -42.71 24.57
C THR A 40 7.60 -41.87 25.73
N THR A 41 8.21 -40.74 25.43
CA THR A 41 8.45 -39.68 26.41
C THR A 41 7.50 -38.56 26.15
N THR A 42 6.63 -38.25 27.09
CA THR A 42 5.79 -37.09 27.17
C THR A 42 6.66 -35.81 27.14
N GLU A 43 6.86 -35.25 25.96
CA GLU A 43 7.44 -33.93 25.84
C GLU A 43 6.42 -32.86 26.25
N THR A 44 6.65 -32.30 27.44
CA THR A 44 6.10 -31.02 27.83
C THR A 44 6.51 -30.01 26.75
N SER A 45 5.52 -29.49 26.02
CA SER A 45 5.70 -28.41 25.02
C SER A 45 6.32 -27.19 25.68
N LYS A 46 7.63 -27.06 25.59
CA LYS A 46 8.31 -25.80 25.90
C LYS A 46 7.80 -24.75 24.90
N SER A 47 7.18 -23.67 25.41
CA SER A 47 6.86 -22.48 24.65
C SER A 47 8.08 -22.08 23.80
N PRO A 48 7.93 -21.82 22.50
CA PRO A 48 9.07 -21.50 21.65
C PRO A 48 9.81 -20.28 22.20
N TYR A 49 11.12 -20.40 22.43
CA TYR A 49 11.96 -19.33 22.92
C TYR A 49 11.92 -18.15 21.94
N THR A 50 11.40 -16.99 22.39
CA THR A 50 11.37 -15.74 21.62
C THR A 50 12.55 -14.87 22.05
N PRO A 51 13.60 -14.70 21.22
CA PRO A 51 14.74 -13.86 21.56
C PRO A 51 14.32 -12.42 21.82
N THR A 52 14.87 -11.81 22.89
CA THR A 52 14.65 -10.42 23.24
C THR A 52 16.00 -9.70 23.29
N TYR A 53 16.08 -8.57 22.59
CA TYR A 53 17.28 -7.73 22.50
C TYR A 53 17.05 -6.38 23.13
N SER A 54 18.11 -5.70 23.63
CA SER A 54 18.00 -4.36 24.24
C SER A 54 17.47 -3.32 23.26
N GLY A 55 17.93 -3.36 22.01
CA GLY A 55 17.53 -2.42 20.96
C GLY A 55 18.33 -1.12 21.00
N LEU A 56 17.67 0.03 20.83
CA LEU A 56 18.30 1.34 20.86
C LEU A 56 17.99 2.09 22.16
N GLU A 57 19.02 2.33 22.95
CA GLU A 57 18.98 3.10 24.19
C GLU A 57 18.71 4.60 23.93
N PRO A 58 18.33 5.39 24.96
CA PRO A 58 18.19 6.84 24.86
C PRO A 58 19.42 7.53 24.28
N THR A 59 19.22 8.58 23.49
CA THR A 59 20.29 9.37 22.91
C THR A 59 21.01 10.19 23.99
N LYS A 60 22.31 10.32 23.86
CA LYS A 60 23.13 11.16 24.81
C LYS A 60 22.98 12.64 24.43
N PRO A 61 23.27 13.57 25.37
CA PRO A 61 23.13 15.01 25.10
C PRO A 61 23.97 15.54 23.92
N ASN A 62 25.10 14.88 23.61
CA ASN A 62 25.97 15.22 22.49
C ASN A 62 25.67 14.45 21.18
N GLU A 63 24.68 13.57 21.18
CA GLU A 63 24.21 12.87 19.98
C GLU A 63 23.08 13.64 19.34
N LYS A 64 22.83 13.39 18.04
CA LYS A 64 21.66 13.94 17.34
C LYS A 64 20.38 13.38 17.97
N PRO A 65 19.34 14.20 18.14
CA PRO A 65 18.03 13.69 18.56
C PRO A 65 17.49 12.69 17.56
N ARG A 66 16.88 11.63 18.09
CA ARG A 66 16.33 10.53 17.30
C ARG A 66 14.85 10.74 16.99
N VAL A 67 14.52 10.83 15.71
CA VAL A 67 13.15 10.85 15.20
C VAL A 67 12.77 9.43 14.80
N VAL A 68 11.84 8.83 15.54
CA VAL A 68 11.31 7.50 15.23
C VAL A 68 10.01 7.65 14.43
N VAL A 69 9.93 7.00 13.26
CA VAL A 69 8.79 7.04 12.35
C VAL A 69 8.18 5.65 12.21
N LEU A 70 6.91 5.50 12.60
CA LEU A 70 6.17 4.25 12.47
C LEU A 70 5.42 4.21 11.13
N GLY A 71 5.91 3.40 10.20
CA GLY A 71 5.31 3.19 8.88
C GLY A 71 6.12 3.75 7.71
N THR A 72 5.80 3.27 6.50
CA THR A 72 6.43 3.68 5.22
C THR A 72 5.39 4.16 4.20
N GLY A 73 4.19 4.55 4.65
CA GLY A 73 3.12 5.06 3.80
C GLY A 73 3.37 6.49 3.29
N TRP A 74 2.36 7.11 2.70
CA TRP A 74 2.42 8.44 2.09
C TRP A 74 2.93 9.52 3.05
N ALA A 75 2.40 9.56 4.28
CA ALA A 75 2.79 10.55 5.28
C ALA A 75 4.23 10.37 5.74
N ALA A 76 4.58 9.14 6.16
CA ALA A 76 5.92 8.79 6.63
C ALA A 76 6.99 9.05 5.57
N SER A 77 6.76 8.58 4.34
CA SER A 77 7.70 8.78 3.22
C SER A 77 7.93 10.26 2.91
N ARG A 78 6.86 11.05 2.96
CA ARG A 78 6.97 12.49 2.70
C ARG A 78 7.70 13.22 3.82
N LEU A 79 7.44 12.86 5.07
CA LEU A 79 8.17 13.37 6.24
C LEU A 79 9.65 13.01 6.14
N MET A 80 9.98 11.72 5.99
CA MET A 80 11.36 11.26 5.92
C MET A 80 12.15 11.89 4.77
N LYS A 81 11.51 12.13 3.63
CA LYS A 81 12.14 12.84 2.50
C LYS A 81 12.46 14.30 2.82
N GLY A 82 11.71 14.93 3.71
CA GLY A 82 11.81 16.35 4.02
C GLY A 82 12.57 16.70 5.30
N ILE A 83 12.82 15.72 6.17
CA ILE A 83 13.50 15.96 7.44
C ILE A 83 15.01 16.20 7.22
N ASN A 84 15.58 17.13 8.00
CA ASN A 84 17.01 17.43 7.93
C ASN A 84 17.83 16.45 8.78
N THR A 85 18.60 15.61 8.12
CA THR A 85 19.44 14.59 8.74
C THR A 85 20.78 15.12 9.29
N ASP A 86 21.10 16.38 9.06
CA ASP A 86 22.21 17.03 9.77
C ASP A 86 21.84 17.31 11.22
N ILE A 87 20.56 17.49 11.51
CA ILE A 87 20.01 17.77 12.85
C ILE A 87 19.55 16.49 13.53
N TYR A 88 18.87 15.59 12.81
CA TYR A 88 18.20 14.42 13.35
C TYR A 88 18.76 13.11 12.82
N ASP A 89 18.84 12.12 13.69
CA ASP A 89 18.91 10.72 13.26
C ASP A 89 17.49 10.16 13.04
N VAL A 90 17.30 9.41 11.95
CA VAL A 90 15.99 8.91 11.55
C VAL A 90 15.92 7.39 11.69
N VAL A 91 15.02 6.91 12.52
CA VAL A 91 14.72 5.49 12.65
C VAL A 91 13.33 5.20 12.12
N CYS A 92 13.24 4.36 11.11
CA CYS A 92 11.95 3.93 10.55
C CYS A 92 11.64 2.49 10.98
N VAL A 93 10.47 2.29 11.57
CA VAL A 93 9.96 0.97 11.94
C VAL A 93 8.70 0.68 11.12
N SER A 94 8.73 -0.40 10.34
CA SER A 94 7.59 -0.76 9.49
C SER A 94 7.62 -2.23 9.12
N PRO A 95 6.46 -2.90 8.95
CA PRO A 95 6.39 -4.29 8.46
C PRO A 95 6.78 -4.43 6.98
N ARG A 96 7.03 -3.34 6.25
CA ARG A 96 7.50 -3.35 4.86
C ARG A 96 8.58 -2.27 4.65
N ASN A 97 9.53 -2.53 3.78
CA ASN A 97 10.70 -1.67 3.53
C ASN A 97 10.50 -0.65 2.39
N HIS A 98 9.26 -0.48 1.92
CA HIS A 98 8.97 0.36 0.76
C HIS A 98 7.68 1.15 0.92
N MET A 99 7.60 2.27 0.22
CA MET A 99 6.38 3.04 -0.01
C MET A 99 5.66 2.49 -1.24
N VAL A 100 4.34 2.37 -1.18
CA VAL A 100 3.49 1.97 -2.31
C VAL A 100 2.78 3.18 -2.90
N PHE A 101 2.96 3.39 -4.20
CA PHE A 101 2.25 4.42 -4.95
C PHE A 101 0.85 3.90 -5.34
N THR A 102 -0.06 3.95 -4.38
CA THR A 102 -1.39 3.35 -4.44
C THR A 102 -2.26 3.75 -5.65
N PRO A 103 -2.16 4.97 -6.24
CA PRO A 103 -2.97 5.32 -7.42
C PRO A 103 -2.72 4.47 -8.67
N LEU A 104 -1.58 3.80 -8.75
CA LEU A 104 -1.25 2.91 -9.87
C LEU A 104 -1.32 1.42 -9.51
N LEU A 105 -1.76 1.10 -8.29
CA LEU A 105 -1.77 -0.28 -7.80
C LEU A 105 -2.76 -1.16 -8.58
N ALA A 106 -3.94 -0.63 -8.95
CA ALA A 106 -4.93 -1.34 -9.75
C ALA A 106 -4.36 -1.86 -11.08
N SER A 107 -3.52 -1.06 -11.74
CA SER A 107 -2.88 -1.41 -13.00
C SER A 107 -1.88 -2.56 -12.87
N THR A 108 -1.34 -2.81 -11.68
CA THR A 108 -0.42 -3.95 -11.46
C THR A 108 -1.16 -5.28 -11.34
N CYS A 109 -2.42 -5.28 -10.90
CA CYS A 109 -3.23 -6.49 -10.76
C CYS A 109 -3.47 -7.22 -12.09
N VAL A 110 -3.47 -6.50 -13.19
CA VAL A 110 -3.74 -7.03 -14.54
C VAL A 110 -2.51 -6.98 -15.47
N GLY A 111 -1.33 -6.62 -14.93
CA GLY A 111 -0.10 -6.59 -15.70
C GLY A 111 0.08 -5.39 -16.64
N THR A 112 -0.72 -4.33 -16.48
CA THR A 112 -0.46 -3.04 -17.16
C THR A 112 0.84 -2.42 -16.67
N LEU A 113 1.17 -2.61 -15.38
CA LEU A 113 2.40 -2.19 -14.74
C LEU A 113 3.03 -3.34 -13.95
N GLU A 114 4.35 -3.35 -13.88
CA GLU A 114 5.10 -4.23 -12.99
C GLU A 114 5.02 -3.73 -11.55
N PHE A 115 5.01 -4.64 -10.58
CA PHE A 115 4.89 -4.31 -9.15
C PHE A 115 5.98 -3.37 -8.65
N ARG A 116 7.24 -3.54 -9.13
CA ARG A 116 8.37 -2.67 -8.79
C ARG A 116 8.20 -1.22 -9.25
N SER A 117 7.32 -0.95 -10.22
CA SER A 117 7.07 0.40 -10.73
C SER A 117 6.29 1.27 -9.74
N VAL A 118 5.53 0.63 -8.84
CA VAL A 118 4.71 1.30 -7.83
C VAL A 118 5.29 1.22 -6.41
N ALA A 119 6.42 0.52 -6.23
CA ALA A 119 7.09 0.35 -4.95
C ALA A 119 8.44 1.09 -4.94
N GLU A 120 8.65 1.98 -3.95
CA GLU A 120 9.92 2.68 -3.77
C GLU A 120 10.55 2.32 -2.43
N PRO A 121 11.77 1.72 -2.41
CA PRO A 121 12.46 1.38 -1.17
C PRO A 121 12.72 2.61 -0.30
N ILE A 122 12.50 2.47 1.02
CA ILE A 122 12.60 3.59 1.95
C ILE A 122 14.02 4.17 2.05
N GLY A 123 15.05 3.34 1.92
CA GLY A 123 16.45 3.79 1.89
C GLY A 123 16.81 4.65 0.66
N ARG A 124 15.95 4.69 -0.38
CA ARG A 124 16.08 5.65 -1.50
C ARG A 124 15.32 6.93 -1.24
N ILE A 125 14.25 6.88 -0.45
CA ILE A 125 13.47 8.06 -0.04
C ILE A 125 14.26 8.86 0.99
N GLN A 126 14.87 8.16 1.98
CA GLN A 126 15.76 8.74 2.99
C GLN A 126 17.10 7.99 3.01
N PRO A 127 18.10 8.49 2.25
CA PRO A 127 19.41 7.82 2.13
C PRO A 127 20.18 7.70 3.46
N ALA A 128 19.93 8.56 4.44
CA ALA A 128 20.58 8.48 5.75
C ALA A 128 20.33 7.12 6.43
N ILE A 129 19.16 6.52 6.25
CA ILE A 129 18.83 5.18 6.77
C ILE A 129 19.82 4.08 6.32
N SER A 130 20.43 4.27 5.15
CA SER A 130 21.41 3.30 4.60
C SER A 130 22.87 3.74 4.73
N LYS A 131 23.13 5.01 5.11
CA LYS A 131 24.47 5.60 5.00
C LYS A 131 24.96 6.28 6.29
N ALA A 132 24.06 6.82 7.11
CA ALA A 132 24.45 7.54 8.32
C ALA A 132 24.46 6.62 9.54
N PRO A 133 25.47 6.70 10.40
CA PRO A 133 25.49 6.00 11.68
C PRO A 133 24.35 6.47 12.54
N GLY A 134 23.55 5.96 13.21
CA GLY A 134 22.43 6.47 14.02
C GLY A 134 21.07 6.47 13.35
N SER A 135 21.03 6.36 12.00
CA SER A 135 19.80 6.21 11.26
C SER A 135 19.58 4.76 10.82
N TYR A 136 18.37 4.20 11.04
CA TYR A 136 18.10 2.77 10.82
C TYR A 136 16.74 2.55 10.21
N PHE A 137 16.60 1.41 9.52
CA PHE A 137 15.33 0.80 9.17
C PHE A 137 15.19 -0.55 9.88
N PHE A 138 14.07 -0.75 10.59
CA PHE A 138 13.75 -2.04 11.21
C PHE A 138 12.50 -2.63 10.56
N LEU A 139 12.64 -3.82 10.00
CA LEU A 139 11.51 -4.61 9.46
C LEU A 139 10.75 -5.24 10.64
N ALA A 140 9.87 -4.45 11.22
CA ALA A 140 9.18 -4.81 12.47
C ALA A 140 7.81 -4.16 12.59
N ASN A 141 6.97 -4.77 13.43
CA ASN A 141 5.74 -4.18 13.93
C ASN A 141 6.02 -3.48 15.26
N CYS A 142 5.48 -2.27 15.43
CA CYS A 142 5.36 -1.66 16.75
C CYS A 142 4.17 -2.32 17.47
N LYS A 143 4.43 -2.91 18.63
CA LYS A 143 3.41 -3.59 19.46
C LYS A 143 2.87 -2.71 20.57
N GLY A 144 3.62 -1.70 20.99
CA GLY A 144 3.22 -0.78 22.05
C GLY A 144 4.09 0.47 22.10
N VAL A 145 3.57 1.52 22.69
CA VAL A 145 4.28 2.78 22.95
C VAL A 145 4.25 3.02 24.46
N ASP A 146 5.44 3.14 25.03
CA ASP A 146 5.67 3.59 26.39
C ASP A 146 6.05 5.09 26.31
N ALA A 147 5.04 5.93 26.45
CA ALA A 147 5.20 7.36 26.26
C ALA A 147 5.90 8.04 27.44
N GLU A 148 5.82 7.46 28.65
CA GLU A 148 6.49 7.98 29.86
C GLU A 148 7.99 7.80 29.78
N ASN A 149 8.45 6.67 29.26
CA ASN A 149 9.87 6.35 29.11
C ASN A 149 10.42 6.67 27.71
N HIS A 150 9.66 7.33 26.84
CA HIS A 150 10.00 7.64 25.45
C HIS A 150 10.52 6.41 24.68
N MET A 151 9.78 5.31 24.76
CA MET A 151 10.16 4.03 24.16
C MET A 151 9.03 3.41 23.34
N ILE A 152 9.40 2.68 22.30
CA ILE A 152 8.49 1.79 21.58
C ILE A 152 8.94 0.34 21.69
N HIS A 153 7.99 -0.57 21.77
CA HIS A 153 8.20 -2.01 21.77
C HIS A 153 7.98 -2.58 20.39
N CYS A 154 8.98 -3.26 19.85
CA CYS A 154 8.98 -3.76 18.48
C CYS A 154 9.11 -5.30 18.45
N GLU A 155 8.55 -5.87 17.39
CA GLU A 155 8.67 -7.29 17.07
C GLU A 155 8.95 -7.43 15.57
N THR A 156 10.03 -8.16 15.21
CA THR A 156 10.43 -8.33 13.81
C THR A 156 9.36 -9.08 13.02
N VAL A 157 9.26 -8.76 11.73
CA VAL A 157 8.42 -9.49 10.78
C VAL A 157 9.22 -10.66 10.23
N THR A 158 8.73 -11.87 10.45
CA THR A 158 9.36 -13.13 10.00
C THR A 158 8.47 -13.89 9.01
N GLU A 159 7.56 -13.20 8.34
CA GLU A 159 6.61 -13.79 7.39
C GLU A 159 7.33 -14.71 6.38
N SER A 160 6.76 -15.88 6.16
CA SER A 160 7.24 -16.91 5.21
C SER A 160 8.51 -17.69 5.61
N LEU A 161 9.06 -17.48 6.79
CA LEU A 161 10.18 -18.26 7.30
C LEU A 161 9.76 -19.00 8.58
N ASP A 162 9.14 -20.15 8.42
CA ASP A 162 8.66 -21.01 9.53
C ASP A 162 9.77 -21.41 10.53
N THR A 163 11.03 -21.14 10.18
CA THR A 163 12.21 -21.48 10.98
C THR A 163 12.68 -20.35 11.91
N LEU A 164 12.14 -19.12 11.81
CA LEU A 164 12.58 -17.99 12.60
C LEU A 164 11.47 -17.48 13.52
N ASN A 165 11.70 -17.57 14.83
CA ASN A 165 10.85 -16.89 15.81
C ASN A 165 11.02 -15.37 15.73
N PRO A 166 9.95 -14.57 15.83
CA PRO A 166 10.04 -13.11 15.87
C PRO A 166 10.90 -12.63 17.04
N TRP A 167 11.77 -11.65 16.80
CA TRP A 167 12.61 -11.04 17.81
C TRP A 167 11.93 -9.82 18.40
N LYS A 168 12.01 -9.68 19.73
CA LYS A 168 11.51 -8.51 20.46
C LYS A 168 12.66 -7.58 20.80
N PHE A 169 12.46 -6.28 20.62
CA PHE A 169 13.44 -5.24 20.96
C PHE A 169 12.74 -3.92 21.26
N LYS A 170 13.48 -2.99 21.87
CA LYS A 170 12.98 -1.65 22.20
C LYS A 170 13.70 -0.60 21.39
N VAL A 171 13.04 0.52 21.13
CA VAL A 171 13.64 1.69 20.48
C VAL A 171 13.24 2.94 21.23
N SER A 172 14.21 3.66 21.79
CA SER A 172 13.96 4.96 22.39
C SER A 172 13.83 6.04 21.33
N TYR A 173 13.11 7.12 21.65
CA TYR A 173 12.92 8.25 20.76
C TYR A 173 13.04 9.60 21.49
N ASP A 174 13.51 10.63 20.79
CA ASP A 174 13.35 12.02 21.20
C ASP A 174 12.08 12.62 20.59
N LYS A 175 11.69 12.18 19.39
CA LYS A 175 10.40 12.51 18.76
C LYS A 175 9.81 11.24 18.13
N LEU A 176 8.55 10.94 18.39
CA LEU A 176 7.83 9.81 17.80
C LEU A 176 6.77 10.28 16.82
N ILE A 177 6.82 9.76 15.60
CA ILE A 177 5.84 10.04 14.56
C ILE A 177 5.08 8.78 14.21
N ILE A 178 3.79 8.73 14.58
CA ILE A 178 2.90 7.61 14.26
C ILE A 178 2.27 7.89 12.90
N ALA A 179 2.69 7.11 11.90
CA ALA A 179 2.22 7.19 10.51
C ALA A 179 1.82 5.80 9.99
N SER A 180 1.22 4.98 10.87
CA SER A 180 0.86 3.59 10.62
C SER A 180 -0.28 3.40 9.61
N GLY A 181 -0.93 4.49 9.18
CA GLY A 181 -2.02 4.44 8.21
C GLY A 181 -3.31 3.87 8.79
N ALA A 182 -4.12 3.26 7.92
CA ALA A 182 -5.39 2.64 8.27
C ALA A 182 -5.45 1.21 7.72
N GLU A 183 -6.29 0.38 8.29
CA GLU A 183 -6.62 -0.97 7.81
C GLU A 183 -7.91 -0.96 6.97
N ALA A 184 -8.09 -1.99 6.14
CA ALA A 184 -9.35 -2.20 5.46
C ALA A 184 -10.44 -2.52 6.49
N SER A 185 -11.61 -1.91 6.33
CA SER A 185 -12.76 -2.20 7.15
C SER A 185 -13.60 -3.31 6.53
N THR A 186 -13.91 -4.33 7.31
CA THR A 186 -14.84 -5.39 6.92
C THR A 186 -16.28 -5.06 7.31
N PHE A 187 -16.50 -3.94 8.02
CA PHE A 187 -17.79 -3.57 8.65
C PHE A 187 -18.38 -4.65 9.57
N GLY A 188 -17.54 -5.57 10.06
CA GLY A 188 -17.97 -6.71 10.88
C GLY A 188 -18.66 -7.82 10.08
N ILE A 189 -18.67 -7.75 8.75
CA ILE A 189 -19.28 -8.76 7.89
C ILE A 189 -18.47 -10.05 7.96
N HIS A 190 -19.17 -11.15 8.24
CA HIS A 190 -18.59 -12.49 8.34
C HIS A 190 -17.94 -12.90 7.00
N GLY A 191 -16.81 -13.62 7.07
CA GLY A 191 -16.10 -14.21 5.95
C GLY A 191 -15.32 -13.23 5.06
N VAL A 192 -15.43 -11.90 5.24
CA VAL A 192 -14.71 -10.94 4.42
C VAL A 192 -13.19 -11.08 4.57
N LYS A 193 -12.70 -11.29 5.79
CA LYS A 193 -11.25 -11.44 6.05
C LYS A 193 -10.69 -12.72 5.44
N ASP A 194 -11.51 -13.77 5.38
CA ASP A 194 -11.07 -15.11 5.02
C ASP A 194 -11.12 -15.36 3.51
N HIS A 195 -12.00 -14.63 2.80
CA HIS A 195 -12.32 -14.94 1.41
C HIS A 195 -12.09 -13.79 0.43
N ALA A 196 -11.99 -12.55 0.90
CA ALA A 196 -11.79 -11.39 0.03
C ALA A 196 -10.34 -10.91 0.05
N ILE A 197 -9.85 -10.45 -1.10
CA ILE A 197 -8.54 -9.82 -1.23
C ILE A 197 -8.72 -8.30 -1.16
N PHE A 198 -7.99 -7.65 -0.26
CA PHE A 198 -8.00 -6.19 -0.15
C PHE A 198 -7.00 -5.59 -1.12
N LEU A 199 -7.37 -4.55 -1.87
CA LEU A 199 -6.45 -3.91 -2.82
C LEU A 199 -5.78 -2.66 -2.20
N ARG A 200 -4.75 -2.87 -1.37
CA ARG A 200 -4.04 -1.79 -0.66
C ARG A 200 -2.51 -1.91 -0.69
N GLU A 201 -2.00 -3.11 -0.89
CA GLU A 201 -0.58 -3.46 -0.84
C GLU A 201 -0.14 -4.15 -2.12
N VAL A 202 1.16 -4.16 -2.39
CA VAL A 202 1.73 -4.89 -3.54
C VAL A 202 1.41 -6.39 -3.44
N ALA A 203 1.51 -6.97 -2.24
CA ALA A 203 1.17 -8.38 -2.02
C ALA A 203 -0.28 -8.71 -2.42
N HIS A 204 -1.23 -7.82 -2.09
CA HIS A 204 -2.62 -7.97 -2.50
C HIS A 204 -2.79 -7.95 -4.02
N ALA A 205 -2.09 -7.04 -4.70
CA ALA A 205 -2.13 -6.97 -6.16
C ALA A 205 -1.52 -8.21 -6.82
N GLN A 206 -0.43 -8.74 -6.24
CA GLN A 206 0.18 -10.01 -6.68
C GLN A 206 -0.77 -11.19 -6.50
N GLU A 207 -1.45 -11.25 -5.36
CA GLU A 207 -2.45 -12.28 -5.07
C GLU A 207 -3.63 -12.22 -6.04
N ILE A 208 -4.19 -11.02 -6.29
CA ILE A 208 -5.24 -10.81 -7.27
C ILE A 208 -4.80 -11.32 -8.65
N ARG A 209 -3.62 -10.91 -9.12
CA ARG A 209 -3.10 -11.34 -10.42
C ARG A 209 -2.92 -12.85 -10.49
N ARG A 210 -2.31 -13.46 -9.48
CA ARG A 210 -2.10 -14.91 -9.40
C ARG A 210 -3.41 -15.68 -9.43
N LYS A 211 -4.43 -15.25 -8.66
CA LYS A 211 -5.74 -15.88 -8.61
C LYS A 211 -6.51 -15.71 -9.91
N LEU A 212 -6.45 -14.52 -10.53
CA LEU A 212 -7.06 -14.25 -11.83
C LEU A 212 -6.52 -15.18 -12.92
N LEU A 213 -5.20 -15.30 -13.03
CA LEU A 213 -4.55 -16.17 -14.03
C LEU A 213 -4.78 -17.65 -13.72
N LEU A 214 -4.78 -18.05 -12.44
CA LEU A 214 -5.12 -19.42 -12.04
C LEU A 214 -6.54 -19.78 -12.46
N ASN A 215 -7.52 -18.92 -12.21
CA ASN A 215 -8.91 -19.18 -12.58
C ASN A 215 -9.08 -19.34 -14.11
N LEU A 216 -8.35 -18.54 -14.90
CA LEU A 216 -8.32 -18.70 -16.36
C LEU A 216 -7.80 -20.09 -16.76
N MET A 217 -6.70 -20.55 -16.17
CA MET A 217 -6.12 -21.86 -16.47
C MET A 217 -7.02 -23.03 -16.00
N LEU A 218 -7.62 -22.91 -14.82
CA LEU A 218 -8.53 -23.93 -14.27
C LEU A 218 -9.82 -24.05 -15.09
N SER A 219 -10.25 -22.98 -15.76
CA SER A 219 -11.45 -23.01 -16.61
C SER A 219 -11.31 -23.89 -17.85
N ASP A 220 -10.10 -24.34 -18.18
CA ASP A 220 -9.77 -25.24 -19.30
C ASP A 220 -9.64 -26.70 -18.90
N VAL A 221 -9.84 -27.05 -17.63
CA VAL A 221 -9.74 -28.43 -17.15
C VAL A 221 -10.85 -29.28 -17.83
N PRO A 222 -10.49 -30.42 -18.47
CA PRO A 222 -11.49 -31.27 -19.11
C PRO A 222 -12.54 -31.75 -18.10
N GLY A 223 -13.81 -31.66 -18.48
CA GLY A 223 -14.95 -32.10 -17.68
C GLY A 223 -15.46 -31.06 -16.67
N ILE A 224 -14.88 -29.85 -16.60
CA ILE A 224 -15.44 -28.77 -15.81
C ILE A 224 -16.85 -28.42 -16.28
N THR A 225 -17.78 -28.23 -15.35
CA THR A 225 -19.14 -27.83 -15.68
C THR A 225 -19.21 -26.37 -16.12
N GLU A 226 -20.19 -26.00 -16.91
CA GLU A 226 -20.39 -24.61 -17.33
C GLU A 226 -20.63 -23.67 -16.15
N ASP A 227 -21.37 -24.12 -15.14
CA ASP A 227 -21.66 -23.33 -13.94
C ASP A 227 -20.39 -23.07 -13.14
N GLU A 228 -19.53 -24.09 -12.98
CA GLU A 228 -18.24 -23.91 -12.30
C GLU A 228 -17.30 -23.02 -13.13
N LYS A 229 -17.29 -23.14 -14.46
CA LYS A 229 -16.53 -22.24 -15.34
C LYS A 229 -17.01 -20.79 -15.19
N ARG A 230 -18.34 -20.55 -15.20
CA ARG A 230 -18.93 -19.22 -14.96
C ARG A 230 -18.54 -18.67 -13.60
N ARG A 231 -18.60 -19.50 -12.54
CA ARG A 231 -18.21 -19.10 -11.21
C ARG A 231 -16.72 -18.73 -11.12
N LEU A 232 -15.82 -19.60 -11.62
CA LEU A 232 -14.37 -19.35 -11.60
C LEU A 232 -13.99 -18.06 -12.30
N LEU A 233 -14.63 -17.76 -13.44
CA LEU A 233 -14.33 -16.61 -14.27
C LEU A 233 -15.12 -15.34 -13.87
N HIS A 234 -15.96 -15.43 -12.84
CA HIS A 234 -16.65 -14.26 -12.30
C HIS A 234 -15.78 -13.48 -11.32
N CYS A 235 -15.41 -12.27 -11.70
CA CYS A 235 -14.66 -11.33 -10.86
C CYS A 235 -15.64 -10.35 -10.19
N VAL A 236 -15.71 -10.38 -8.86
CA VAL A 236 -16.58 -9.49 -8.09
C VAL A 236 -15.72 -8.45 -7.34
N VAL A 237 -16.08 -7.19 -7.49
CA VAL A 237 -15.45 -6.05 -6.82
C VAL A 237 -16.48 -5.41 -5.90
N ILE A 238 -16.15 -5.26 -4.62
CA ILE A 238 -16.99 -4.59 -3.63
C ILE A 238 -16.43 -3.20 -3.34
N GLY A 239 -17.27 -2.19 -3.57
CA GLY A 239 -16.96 -0.79 -3.33
C GLY A 239 -16.75 0.02 -4.60
N GLY A 240 -17.62 1.00 -4.83
CA GLY A 240 -17.65 1.91 -5.97
C GLY A 240 -16.83 3.20 -5.77
N GLY A 241 -15.90 3.21 -4.83
CA GLY A 241 -14.92 4.28 -4.69
C GLY A 241 -13.90 4.30 -5.84
N PRO A 242 -12.97 5.29 -5.89
CA PRO A 242 -11.98 5.39 -6.96
C PRO A 242 -11.22 4.09 -7.22
N THR A 243 -10.75 3.40 -6.17
CA THR A 243 -9.99 2.14 -6.30
C THR A 243 -10.79 1.04 -6.98
N GLY A 244 -12.03 0.80 -6.57
CA GLY A 244 -12.87 -0.25 -7.16
C GLY A 244 -13.27 0.06 -8.59
N VAL A 245 -13.55 1.33 -8.89
CA VAL A 245 -13.86 1.80 -10.25
C VAL A 245 -12.63 1.65 -11.17
N GLU A 246 -11.46 2.11 -10.73
CA GLU A 246 -10.21 1.98 -11.49
C GLU A 246 -9.84 0.52 -11.74
N PHE A 247 -9.93 -0.32 -10.71
CA PHE A 247 -9.66 -1.76 -10.84
C PHE A 247 -10.65 -2.45 -11.79
N SER A 248 -11.95 -2.15 -11.68
CA SER A 248 -12.98 -2.71 -12.58
C SER A 248 -12.74 -2.28 -14.04
N GLY A 249 -12.30 -1.04 -14.25
CA GLY A 249 -11.93 -0.53 -15.58
C GLY A 249 -10.68 -1.21 -16.15
N GLU A 250 -9.62 -1.36 -15.38
CA GLU A 250 -8.38 -2.05 -15.76
C GLU A 250 -8.63 -3.55 -16.03
N LEU A 251 -9.44 -4.19 -15.20
CA LEU A 251 -9.82 -5.60 -15.35
C LEU A 251 -10.66 -5.82 -16.62
N SER A 252 -11.63 -4.94 -16.88
CA SER A 252 -12.41 -4.97 -18.12
C SER A 252 -11.53 -4.78 -19.36
N ASP A 253 -10.56 -3.85 -19.32
CA ASP A 253 -9.63 -3.65 -20.43
C ASP A 253 -8.73 -4.87 -20.65
N PHE A 254 -8.27 -5.54 -19.59
CA PHE A 254 -7.53 -6.78 -19.66
C PHE A 254 -8.36 -7.90 -20.32
N ILE A 255 -9.61 -8.06 -19.89
CA ILE A 255 -10.53 -9.06 -20.45
C ILE A 255 -10.74 -8.82 -21.95
N LEU A 256 -11.11 -7.62 -22.34
CA LEU A 256 -11.49 -7.29 -23.71
C LEU A 256 -10.32 -7.33 -24.70
N LYS A 257 -9.11 -6.99 -24.26
CA LYS A 257 -7.93 -6.93 -25.13
C LYS A 257 -7.12 -8.23 -25.10
N ASP A 258 -6.79 -8.68 -23.89
CA ASP A 258 -5.79 -9.73 -23.75
C ASP A 258 -6.43 -11.11 -23.58
N VAL A 259 -7.50 -11.23 -22.78
CA VAL A 259 -8.17 -12.51 -22.55
C VAL A 259 -8.98 -12.94 -23.77
N HIS A 260 -9.78 -12.05 -24.35
CA HIS A 260 -10.58 -12.38 -25.55
C HIS A 260 -9.73 -12.78 -26.75
N GLU A 261 -8.52 -12.26 -26.88
CA GLU A 261 -7.60 -12.61 -27.94
C GLU A 261 -6.91 -13.97 -27.70
N ARG A 262 -6.46 -14.22 -26.47
CA ARG A 262 -5.63 -15.37 -26.12
C ARG A 262 -6.42 -16.57 -25.56
N TYR A 263 -7.62 -16.32 -25.04
CA TYR A 263 -8.53 -17.29 -24.45
C TYR A 263 -9.93 -17.11 -25.06
N ALA A 264 -10.04 -17.13 -26.40
CA ALA A 264 -11.28 -16.84 -27.09
C ALA A 264 -12.47 -17.74 -26.68
N HIS A 265 -12.20 -18.97 -26.23
CA HIS A 265 -13.18 -19.95 -25.77
C HIS A 265 -13.81 -19.65 -24.41
N VAL A 266 -13.22 -18.72 -23.62
CA VAL A 266 -13.77 -18.32 -22.31
C VAL A 266 -14.42 -16.94 -22.32
N LYS A 267 -14.42 -16.24 -23.46
CA LYS A 267 -14.90 -14.85 -23.57
C LYS A 267 -16.33 -14.63 -23.08
N ASP A 268 -17.21 -15.65 -23.28
CA ASP A 268 -18.60 -15.58 -22.90
C ASP A 268 -18.88 -15.96 -21.45
N TYR A 269 -17.86 -16.44 -20.74
CA TYR A 269 -17.94 -16.86 -19.35
C TYR A 269 -17.32 -15.83 -18.40
N ILE A 270 -16.27 -15.11 -18.84
CA ILE A 270 -15.56 -14.15 -17.98
C ILE A 270 -16.30 -12.81 -17.91
N HIS A 271 -16.59 -12.36 -16.70
CA HIS A 271 -17.26 -11.08 -16.48
C HIS A 271 -16.89 -10.44 -15.17
N VAL A 272 -17.14 -9.14 -15.07
CA VAL A 272 -16.85 -8.31 -13.90
C VAL A 272 -18.16 -7.75 -13.36
N THR A 273 -18.37 -7.90 -12.05
CA THR A 273 -19.46 -7.25 -11.32
C THR A 273 -18.88 -6.31 -10.28
N LEU A 274 -19.26 -5.04 -10.33
CA LEU A 274 -18.96 -4.04 -9.29
C LEU A 274 -20.21 -3.81 -8.45
N ILE A 275 -20.12 -4.11 -7.15
CA ILE A 275 -21.22 -3.95 -6.19
C ILE A 275 -20.94 -2.74 -5.32
N GLU A 276 -21.90 -1.84 -5.24
CA GLU A 276 -21.84 -0.64 -4.40
C GLU A 276 -23.17 -0.45 -3.65
N ALA A 277 -23.07 -0.11 -2.37
CA ALA A 277 -24.26 0.10 -1.53
C ALA A 277 -25.09 1.33 -1.95
N ASN A 278 -24.41 2.38 -2.39
CA ASN A 278 -25.02 3.65 -2.77
C ASN A 278 -24.76 3.96 -4.26
N GLU A 279 -23.92 4.95 -4.52
CA GLU A 279 -23.54 5.38 -5.86
C GLU A 279 -22.04 5.35 -6.03
N ILE A 280 -21.56 4.93 -7.20
CA ILE A 280 -20.13 4.93 -7.49
C ILE A 280 -19.59 6.36 -7.49
N LEU A 281 -18.34 6.53 -7.06
CA LEU A 281 -17.64 7.81 -7.06
C LEU A 281 -18.41 8.95 -6.38
N SER A 282 -19.05 8.67 -5.24
CA SER A 282 -19.95 9.61 -4.52
C SER A 282 -19.32 10.97 -4.16
N SER A 283 -17.99 11.10 -4.21
CA SER A 283 -17.26 12.35 -3.99
C SER A 283 -17.09 13.20 -5.27
N PHE A 284 -17.33 12.63 -6.45
CA PHE A 284 -17.19 13.30 -7.74
C PHE A 284 -18.50 14.04 -8.14
N ASP A 285 -18.38 14.97 -9.11
CA ASP A 285 -19.52 15.63 -9.75
C ASP A 285 -20.50 14.61 -10.35
N VAL A 286 -21.81 14.89 -10.29
CA VAL A 286 -22.87 13.99 -10.80
C VAL A 286 -22.62 13.64 -12.25
N ARG A 287 -22.27 14.60 -13.11
CA ARG A 287 -22.00 14.36 -14.54
C ARG A 287 -20.82 13.42 -14.76
N LEU A 288 -19.79 13.49 -13.90
CA LEU A 288 -18.66 12.57 -13.96
C LEU A 288 -19.04 11.16 -13.49
N ARG A 289 -19.91 11.03 -12.48
CA ARG A 289 -20.45 9.75 -12.03
C ARG A 289 -21.29 9.07 -13.12
N ASP A 290 -22.18 9.82 -13.75
CA ASP A 290 -23.00 9.34 -14.88
C ASP A 290 -22.12 8.90 -16.06
N TYR A 291 -21.10 9.68 -16.36
CA TYR A 291 -20.13 9.32 -17.40
C TYR A 291 -19.39 8.02 -17.04
N ALA A 292 -18.90 7.87 -15.80
CA ALA A 292 -18.24 6.66 -15.32
C ALA A 292 -19.15 5.43 -15.42
N THR A 293 -20.38 5.55 -14.94
CA THR A 293 -21.41 4.50 -15.02
C THR A 293 -21.61 4.04 -16.48
N LYS A 294 -21.84 4.97 -17.40
CA LYS A 294 -21.99 4.65 -18.83
C LYS A 294 -20.74 3.99 -19.43
N GLN A 295 -19.54 4.45 -19.07
CA GLN A 295 -18.31 3.88 -19.60
C GLN A 295 -18.04 2.47 -19.08
N LEU A 296 -18.18 2.22 -17.77
CA LEU A 296 -18.01 0.89 -17.17
C LEU A 296 -19.02 -0.11 -17.75
N THR A 297 -20.30 0.26 -17.84
CA THR A 297 -21.34 -0.59 -18.44
C THR A 297 -21.04 -0.90 -19.92
N LYS A 298 -20.64 0.11 -20.70
CA LYS A 298 -20.20 -0.07 -22.10
C LYS A 298 -18.99 -1.00 -22.23
N SER A 299 -18.16 -1.06 -21.22
CA SER A 299 -16.98 -1.93 -21.16
C SER A 299 -17.31 -3.34 -20.65
N GLY A 300 -18.58 -3.67 -20.39
CA GLY A 300 -19.00 -4.98 -19.93
C GLY A 300 -18.97 -5.17 -18.41
N VAL A 301 -18.70 -4.12 -17.62
CA VAL A 301 -18.80 -4.19 -16.15
C VAL A 301 -20.28 -4.13 -15.75
N ARG A 302 -20.75 -5.15 -15.06
CA ARG A 302 -22.08 -5.17 -14.45
C ARG A 302 -22.06 -4.37 -13.16
N LEU A 303 -22.84 -3.30 -13.09
CA LEU A 303 -23.02 -2.51 -11.89
C LEU A 303 -24.22 -3.02 -11.10
N VAL A 304 -24.03 -3.37 -9.85
CA VAL A 304 -25.08 -3.87 -8.95
C VAL A 304 -25.14 -2.96 -7.74
N ARG A 305 -26.32 -2.45 -7.43
CA ARG A 305 -26.58 -1.78 -6.17
C ARG A 305 -26.94 -2.81 -5.11
N GLY A 306 -26.17 -2.91 -4.04
CA GLY A 306 -26.41 -3.90 -2.99
C GLY A 306 -25.46 -3.74 -1.81
N ILE A 307 -25.91 -4.22 -0.66
CA ILE A 307 -25.13 -4.26 0.57
C ILE A 307 -24.79 -5.73 0.84
N VAL A 308 -23.51 -6.03 1.02
CA VAL A 308 -23.05 -7.38 1.35
C VAL A 308 -23.43 -7.69 2.79
N LYS A 309 -24.07 -8.84 3.00
CA LYS A 309 -24.47 -9.36 4.29
C LYS A 309 -23.51 -10.43 4.81
N ASP A 310 -23.04 -11.31 3.93
CA ASP A 310 -22.18 -12.45 4.29
C ASP A 310 -21.28 -12.81 3.10
N VAL A 311 -20.09 -13.32 3.39
CA VAL A 311 -19.13 -13.81 2.39
C VAL A 311 -18.76 -15.25 2.68
N GLN A 312 -19.06 -16.14 1.75
CA GLN A 312 -18.75 -17.56 1.80
C GLN A 312 -17.65 -17.93 0.79
N PRO A 313 -17.02 -19.09 0.86
CA PRO A 313 -15.86 -19.44 0.00
C PRO A 313 -16.05 -19.25 -1.51
N GLN A 314 -17.28 -19.35 -2.01
CA GLN A 314 -17.58 -19.33 -3.45
C GLN A 314 -18.70 -18.36 -3.85
N LYS A 315 -19.37 -17.76 -2.89
CA LYS A 315 -20.46 -16.80 -3.12
C LYS A 315 -20.54 -15.74 -2.04
N ILE A 316 -21.09 -14.61 -2.39
CA ILE A 316 -21.51 -13.58 -1.44
C ILE A 316 -23.03 -13.55 -1.36
N ILE A 317 -23.55 -13.13 -0.21
CA ILE A 317 -24.98 -12.96 0.02
C ILE A 317 -25.24 -11.49 0.27
N LEU A 318 -26.15 -10.88 -0.47
CA LEU A 318 -26.58 -9.51 -0.30
C LEU A 318 -27.73 -9.43 0.73
N ASN A 319 -28.04 -8.23 1.22
CA ASN A 319 -29.09 -8.03 2.21
C ASN A 319 -30.49 -8.41 1.73
N ASP A 320 -30.73 -8.35 0.41
CA ASP A 320 -31.97 -8.78 -0.22
C ASP A 320 -32.07 -10.29 -0.45
N GLY A 321 -31.08 -11.06 -0.03
CA GLY A 321 -30.98 -12.50 -0.19
C GLY A 321 -30.38 -12.93 -1.55
N THR A 322 -30.01 -11.99 -2.43
CA THR A 322 -29.36 -12.32 -3.71
C THR A 322 -28.01 -12.99 -3.46
N GLU A 323 -27.80 -14.14 -4.07
CA GLU A 323 -26.53 -14.84 -4.06
C GLU A 323 -25.72 -14.49 -5.33
N VAL A 324 -24.44 -14.12 -5.13
CA VAL A 324 -23.53 -13.80 -6.24
C VAL A 324 -22.33 -14.73 -6.16
N PRO A 325 -22.25 -15.77 -7.02
CA PRO A 325 -21.08 -16.65 -7.06
C PRO A 325 -19.84 -15.90 -7.58
N TYR A 326 -18.64 -16.27 -7.12
CA TYR A 326 -17.39 -15.65 -7.56
C TYR A 326 -16.23 -16.63 -7.63
N GLY A 327 -15.28 -16.37 -8.52
CA GLY A 327 -13.96 -16.97 -8.54
C GLY A 327 -12.89 -16.04 -7.95
N LEU A 328 -13.06 -14.73 -8.16
CA LEU A 328 -12.22 -13.69 -7.57
C LEU A 328 -13.09 -12.65 -6.88
N LEU A 329 -12.82 -12.40 -5.58
CA LEU A 329 -13.50 -11.37 -4.80
C LEU A 329 -12.49 -10.33 -4.31
N VAL A 330 -12.66 -9.07 -4.72
CA VAL A 330 -11.82 -7.95 -4.32
C VAL A 330 -12.63 -6.96 -3.49
N TRP A 331 -12.15 -6.69 -2.27
CA TRP A 331 -12.78 -5.77 -1.33
C TRP A 331 -12.04 -4.42 -1.36
N SER A 332 -12.65 -3.41 -1.94
CA SER A 332 -12.07 -2.06 -2.13
C SER A 332 -12.85 -0.96 -1.41
N THR A 333 -13.62 -1.31 -0.39
CA THR A 333 -14.45 -0.39 0.38
C THR A 333 -14.06 -0.35 1.85
N GLY A 334 -14.23 0.83 2.45
CA GLY A 334 -14.03 1.04 3.89
C GLY A 334 -12.56 1.05 4.31
N VAL A 335 -12.24 2.03 5.15
CA VAL A 335 -10.97 2.12 5.87
C VAL A 335 -11.25 2.53 7.29
N GLY A 336 -10.50 1.97 8.24
CA GLY A 336 -10.68 2.25 9.64
C GLY A 336 -9.37 2.21 10.42
N PRO A 337 -9.41 2.59 11.70
CA PRO A 337 -8.26 2.50 12.58
C PRO A 337 -7.73 1.06 12.65
N SER A 338 -6.39 0.93 12.53
CA SER A 338 -5.73 -0.37 12.67
C SER A 338 -5.88 -0.94 14.09
N SER A 339 -5.62 -2.23 14.24
CA SER A 339 -5.57 -2.90 15.55
C SER A 339 -4.58 -2.21 16.49
N PHE A 340 -3.42 -1.80 15.98
CA PHE A 340 -2.42 -1.01 16.72
C PHE A 340 -3.03 0.32 17.22
N VAL A 341 -3.67 1.09 16.34
CA VAL A 341 -4.29 2.39 16.72
C VAL A 341 -5.40 2.20 17.77
N LYS A 342 -6.20 1.14 17.66
CA LYS A 342 -7.24 0.83 18.65
C LYS A 342 -6.66 0.47 20.02
N ALA A 343 -5.52 -0.22 20.04
CA ALA A 343 -4.87 -0.67 21.27
C ALA A 343 -4.07 0.43 21.99
N THR A 344 -3.75 1.56 21.33
CA THR A 344 -3.09 2.68 22.02
C THR A 344 -4.04 3.42 22.95
N GLU A 345 -3.52 3.89 24.09
CA GLU A 345 -4.27 4.68 25.08
C GLU A 345 -4.36 6.18 24.73
N PHE A 346 -3.84 6.58 23.58
CA PHE A 346 -3.90 7.96 23.11
C PHE A 346 -5.35 8.43 22.92
N PRO A 347 -5.63 9.72 23.10
CA PRO A 347 -6.94 10.32 22.81
C PRO A 347 -7.40 9.93 21.40
N LYS A 348 -8.70 9.73 21.24
CA LYS A 348 -9.27 9.35 19.94
C LYS A 348 -10.07 10.52 19.36
N SER A 349 -9.88 10.74 18.07
CA SER A 349 -10.73 11.63 17.27
C SER A 349 -12.06 10.94 16.93
N PRO A 350 -13.07 11.66 16.47
CA PRO A 350 -14.24 11.06 15.86
C PRO A 350 -13.86 10.00 14.82
N GLY A 351 -14.45 8.81 14.92
CA GLY A 351 -14.08 7.66 14.07
C GLY A 351 -12.92 6.81 14.59
N GLY A 352 -12.44 7.04 15.83
CA GLY A 352 -11.51 6.16 16.55
C GLY A 352 -10.06 6.21 16.12
N ARG A 353 -9.64 7.22 15.35
CA ARG A 353 -8.22 7.48 14.98
C ARG A 353 -7.51 8.14 16.16
N ILE A 354 -6.17 8.16 16.16
CA ILE A 354 -5.40 8.92 17.16
C ILE A 354 -5.78 10.40 17.04
N GLY A 355 -6.21 10.97 18.16
CA GLY A 355 -6.60 12.37 18.27
C GLY A 355 -5.40 13.29 18.30
N VAL A 356 -5.38 14.29 17.43
CA VAL A 356 -4.32 15.30 17.35
C VAL A 356 -4.87 16.72 17.45
N ASP A 357 -4.00 17.63 17.85
CA ASP A 357 -4.25 19.06 17.79
C ASP A 357 -3.98 19.62 16.37
N GLU A 358 -4.05 20.94 16.23
CA GLU A 358 -3.87 21.62 14.94
C GLU A 358 -2.44 21.57 14.41
N TRP A 359 -1.45 21.23 15.22
CA TRP A 359 -0.04 21.02 14.85
C TRP A 359 0.30 19.55 14.67
N LEU A 360 -0.72 18.66 14.68
CA LEU A 360 -0.59 17.20 14.52
C LEU A 360 0.12 16.50 15.70
N ARG A 361 0.12 17.13 16.90
CA ARG A 361 0.63 16.55 18.13
C ARG A 361 -0.46 15.77 18.83
N VAL A 362 -0.06 14.76 19.60
CA VAL A 362 -0.94 14.05 20.53
C VAL A 362 -0.92 14.81 21.88
N PRO A 363 -1.97 15.57 22.25
CA PRO A 363 -1.87 16.54 23.34
C PRO A 363 -1.57 15.98 24.72
N SER A 364 -1.89 14.70 24.95
CA SER A 364 -1.73 14.03 26.26
C SER A 364 -0.29 13.57 26.54
N VAL A 365 0.60 13.61 25.55
CA VAL A 365 1.96 13.08 25.67
C VAL A 365 2.96 13.99 24.98
N GLN A 366 4.17 14.08 25.57
CA GLN A 366 5.25 14.88 25.00
C GLN A 366 5.88 14.17 23.80
N ASP A 367 6.31 14.96 22.81
CA ASP A 367 7.14 14.51 21.70
C ASP A 367 6.51 13.43 20.80
N VAL A 368 5.18 13.27 20.85
CA VAL A 368 4.44 12.33 20.02
C VAL A 368 3.54 13.07 19.05
N TYR A 369 3.70 12.72 17.76
CA TYR A 369 2.92 13.24 16.64
C TYR A 369 2.21 12.10 15.91
N SER A 370 1.06 12.38 15.31
CA SER A 370 0.39 11.40 14.46
C SER A 370 -0.04 12.04 13.14
N ILE A 371 0.22 11.34 12.01
CA ILE A 371 -0.02 11.84 10.66
C ILE A 371 -0.57 10.75 9.72
N GLY A 372 -1.30 11.17 8.70
CA GLY A 372 -1.92 10.27 7.72
C GLY A 372 -3.23 9.67 8.22
N ASP A 373 -3.57 8.50 7.69
CA ASP A 373 -4.89 7.90 7.89
C ASP A 373 -5.12 7.38 9.32
N CYS A 374 -4.06 7.24 10.13
CA CYS A 374 -4.16 6.82 11.53
C CYS A 374 -4.56 7.95 12.47
N CYS A 375 -4.52 9.22 12.05
CA CYS A 375 -4.87 10.37 12.88
C CYS A 375 -6.14 11.10 12.43
N GLY A 376 -6.71 11.89 13.35
CA GLY A 376 -7.78 12.83 13.08
C GLY A 376 -7.77 13.95 14.13
N PHE A 377 -8.27 15.12 13.76
CA PHE A 377 -8.39 16.22 14.71
C PHE A 377 -9.33 15.87 15.87
N LEU A 378 -8.94 16.27 17.06
CA LEU A 378 -9.82 16.22 18.24
C LEU A 378 -11.00 17.18 18.10
N GLU A 379 -12.11 16.86 18.68
CA GLU A 379 -13.32 17.73 18.70
C GLU A 379 -13.03 19.11 19.28
N SER A 380 -12.15 19.17 20.29
CA SER A 380 -11.71 20.41 20.93
C SER A 380 -11.05 21.41 19.97
N THR A 381 -10.54 20.96 18.82
CA THR A 381 -9.96 21.86 17.80
C THR A 381 -11.02 22.57 16.96
N GLY A 382 -12.28 22.13 16.99
CA GLY A 382 -13.33 22.62 16.11
C GLY A 382 -13.14 22.30 14.62
N LYS A 383 -12.10 21.53 14.26
CA LYS A 383 -11.79 21.16 12.87
C LYS A 383 -12.42 19.81 12.49
N PRO A 384 -12.91 19.65 11.25
CA PRO A 384 -13.44 18.38 10.80
C PRO A 384 -12.34 17.34 10.65
N VAL A 385 -12.65 16.08 10.92
CA VAL A 385 -11.74 14.96 10.63
C VAL A 385 -11.54 14.84 9.12
N LEU A 386 -10.29 14.88 8.70
CA LEU A 386 -9.94 14.81 7.28
C LEU A 386 -10.14 13.40 6.73
N PRO A 387 -10.52 13.27 5.44
CA PRO A 387 -10.66 11.97 4.80
C PRO A 387 -9.31 11.26 4.68
N ALA A 388 -9.35 9.91 4.69
CA ALA A 388 -8.17 9.06 4.47
C ALA A 388 -7.76 9.10 2.99
N LEU A 389 -6.94 10.09 2.64
CA LEU A 389 -6.46 10.36 1.28
C LEU A 389 -4.94 10.52 1.25
N ALA A 390 -4.33 9.98 0.19
CA ALA A 390 -2.90 10.17 -0.08
C ALA A 390 -2.47 11.66 -0.07
N GLN A 391 -3.32 12.55 -0.58
CA GLN A 391 -3.07 14.00 -0.57
C GLN A 391 -3.03 14.59 0.84
N VAL A 392 -3.90 14.16 1.74
CA VAL A 392 -3.90 14.59 3.15
C VAL A 392 -2.62 14.11 3.80
N ALA A 393 -2.34 12.82 3.69
CA ALA A 393 -1.17 12.18 4.28
C ALA A 393 0.16 12.82 3.79
N GLU A 394 0.29 13.04 2.48
CA GLU A 394 1.47 13.71 1.90
C GLU A 394 1.69 15.11 2.46
N ARG A 395 0.62 15.88 2.62
CA ARG A 395 0.72 17.27 3.11
C ARG A 395 1.01 17.33 4.59
N GLN A 396 0.41 16.46 5.38
CA GLN A 396 0.75 16.33 6.80
C GLN A 396 2.21 15.96 6.98
N GLY A 397 2.72 14.99 6.21
CA GLY A 397 4.14 14.61 6.25
C GLY A 397 5.07 15.76 5.85
N LYS A 398 4.73 16.54 4.82
CA LYS A 398 5.51 17.73 4.43
C LYS A 398 5.47 18.83 5.49
N TYR A 399 4.30 19.09 6.06
CA TYR A 399 4.11 20.08 7.10
C TYR A 399 4.96 19.72 8.34
N LEU A 400 4.84 18.49 8.83
CA LEU A 400 5.54 18.06 10.02
C LEU A 400 7.07 18.03 9.82
N ALA A 401 7.55 17.63 8.64
CA ALA A 401 8.98 17.74 8.32
C ALA A 401 9.49 19.18 8.42
N HIS A 402 8.69 20.14 7.89
CA HIS A 402 9.05 21.55 7.96
C HIS A 402 9.04 22.08 9.41
N LEU A 403 8.04 21.70 10.19
CA LEU A 403 7.92 22.05 11.61
C LEU A 403 9.13 21.53 12.40
N LEU A 404 9.42 20.23 12.31
CA LEU A 404 10.55 19.61 13.00
C LEU A 404 11.90 20.24 12.60
N ASN A 405 12.08 20.56 11.31
CA ASN A 405 13.31 21.23 10.87
C ASN A 405 13.47 22.65 11.45
N LYS A 406 12.36 23.36 11.68
CA LYS A 406 12.40 24.67 12.38
C LYS A 406 12.77 24.51 13.86
N ILE A 407 12.12 23.59 14.55
CA ILE A 407 12.41 23.23 15.94
C ILE A 407 13.89 22.87 16.07
N GLY A 408 14.40 22.03 15.17
CA GLY A 408 15.78 21.59 15.18
C GLY A 408 16.80 22.70 14.99
N LYS A 409 16.49 23.68 14.16
CA LYS A 409 17.36 24.84 13.94
C LYS A 409 17.44 25.78 15.15
N ASN A 410 16.35 25.94 15.88
CA ASN A 410 16.26 26.89 16.99
C ASN A 410 16.65 26.30 18.34
N GLY A 411 16.38 25.00 18.57
CA GLY A 411 16.60 24.34 19.87
C GLY A 411 17.39 23.03 19.78
N GLY A 412 18.17 22.81 18.73
CA GLY A 412 18.93 21.55 18.57
C GLY A 412 18.09 20.30 18.45
N GLY A 413 16.78 20.44 18.21
CA GLY A 413 15.83 19.33 18.01
C GLY A 413 15.27 18.69 19.29
N ARG A 414 15.67 19.19 20.45
CA ARG A 414 15.23 18.71 21.79
C ARG A 414 14.27 19.67 22.50
N ALA A 415 13.83 20.76 21.83
CA ALA A 415 12.92 21.74 22.40
C ALA A 415 11.59 21.11 22.82
N ASN A 416 11.02 21.57 23.92
CA ASN A 416 9.75 21.11 24.46
C ASN A 416 8.55 21.53 23.59
N SER A 417 7.49 20.74 23.61
CA SER A 417 6.31 20.92 22.77
C SER A 417 5.56 22.26 22.97
N ALA A 418 5.74 22.93 24.13
CA ALA A 418 5.14 24.25 24.36
C ALA A 418 5.85 25.37 23.58
N GLU A 419 7.18 25.31 23.47
CA GLU A 419 7.99 26.24 22.68
C GLU A 419 7.82 26.00 21.16
N ASP A 420 7.49 24.76 20.78
CA ASP A 420 7.22 24.36 19.39
C ASP A 420 6.02 25.12 18.79
N MET A 421 5.04 25.53 19.59
CA MET A 421 3.85 26.25 19.13
C MET A 421 4.15 27.63 18.53
N GLU A 422 5.21 28.31 18.98
CA GLU A 422 5.61 29.61 18.47
C GLU A 422 6.36 29.54 17.13
N LEU A 423 6.82 28.34 16.74
CA LEU A 423 7.69 28.14 15.58
C LEU A 423 6.97 27.96 14.26
N GLY A 424 5.65 27.76 14.24
CA GLY A 424 4.90 27.58 13.01
C GLY A 424 3.39 27.70 13.16
N GLY A 425 2.73 28.12 12.08
CA GLY A 425 1.27 28.12 12.00
C GLY A 425 0.68 26.71 11.98
N PRO A 426 -0.61 26.56 12.32
CA PRO A 426 -1.30 25.27 12.33
C PRO A 426 -1.38 24.65 10.95
N PHE A 427 -1.59 23.31 10.92
CA PHE A 427 -1.78 22.61 9.66
C PHE A 427 -3.12 22.99 9.00
N VAL A 428 -3.05 23.36 7.72
CA VAL A 428 -4.22 23.67 6.90
C VAL A 428 -4.24 22.78 5.66
N TYR A 429 -5.31 22.00 5.52
CA TYR A 429 -5.53 21.17 4.34
C TYR A 429 -6.23 21.98 3.22
N ARG A 430 -5.71 21.91 2.01
CA ARG A 430 -6.36 22.42 0.79
C ARG A 430 -6.52 21.29 -0.21
N HIS A 431 -7.74 20.97 -0.59
CA HIS A 431 -8.01 19.94 -1.60
C HIS A 431 -7.59 20.41 -3.00
N LEU A 432 -6.92 19.56 -3.77
CA LEU A 432 -6.47 19.86 -5.14
C LEU A 432 -7.30 19.16 -6.24
N GLY A 433 -8.44 18.62 -5.87
CA GLY A 433 -9.28 17.86 -6.79
C GLY A 433 -9.04 16.35 -6.71
N SER A 434 -9.83 15.61 -7.47
CA SER A 434 -9.84 14.14 -7.53
C SER A 434 -9.74 13.68 -8.98
N MET A 435 -9.12 12.54 -9.21
CA MET A 435 -8.99 11.93 -10.53
C MET A 435 -9.22 10.42 -10.42
N ALA A 436 -9.84 9.82 -11.44
CA ALA A 436 -10.00 8.36 -11.54
C ALA A 436 -10.05 7.92 -13.00
N THR A 437 -9.49 6.73 -13.30
CA THR A 437 -9.66 6.08 -14.62
C THR A 437 -10.92 5.22 -14.65
N VAL A 438 -11.49 5.06 -15.83
CA VAL A 438 -12.69 4.24 -16.07
C VAL A 438 -12.50 3.26 -17.22
N GLY A 439 -11.25 2.89 -17.49
CA GLY A 439 -10.87 2.01 -18.60
C GLY A 439 -10.93 2.68 -19.98
N ARG A 440 -10.53 1.94 -21.03
CA ARG A 440 -10.58 2.35 -22.45
C ARG A 440 -9.97 3.72 -22.73
N TYR A 441 -8.83 4.04 -22.11
CA TYR A 441 -8.15 5.33 -22.24
C TYR A 441 -9.04 6.54 -21.87
N LYS A 442 -9.85 6.39 -20.82
CA LYS A 442 -10.73 7.43 -20.31
C LYS A 442 -10.53 7.62 -18.83
N ALA A 443 -10.61 8.87 -18.42
CA ALA A 443 -10.50 9.27 -17.01
C ALA A 443 -11.45 10.41 -16.69
N LEU A 444 -11.57 10.66 -15.40
CA LEU A 444 -12.31 11.75 -14.78
C LEU A 444 -11.30 12.65 -14.09
N VAL A 445 -11.46 13.94 -14.23
CA VAL A 445 -10.72 14.98 -13.52
C VAL A 445 -11.73 15.93 -12.92
N ASP A 446 -11.77 16.02 -11.61
CA ASP A 446 -12.64 16.91 -10.83
C ASP A 446 -11.76 17.84 -10.00
N LEU A 447 -11.67 19.09 -10.39
CA LEU A 447 -10.85 20.11 -9.73
C LEU A 447 -11.63 20.95 -8.72
N ARG A 448 -12.84 20.56 -8.34
CA ARG A 448 -13.58 21.23 -7.29
C ARG A 448 -12.90 21.08 -5.93
N GLN A 449 -12.88 22.13 -5.15
CA GLN A 449 -12.29 22.11 -3.81
C GLN A 449 -13.22 21.49 -2.75
N SER A 450 -14.53 21.53 -3.00
CA SER A 450 -15.58 20.87 -2.19
C SER A 450 -16.71 20.40 -3.11
N LYS A 451 -17.65 19.61 -2.56
CA LYS A 451 -18.80 19.10 -3.32
C LYS A 451 -19.66 20.23 -3.93
N ASP A 452 -19.79 21.34 -3.21
CA ASP A 452 -20.64 22.47 -3.59
C ASP A 452 -19.87 23.58 -4.31
N ALA A 453 -18.54 23.47 -4.41
CA ALA A 453 -17.73 24.48 -5.07
C ALA A 453 -17.88 24.42 -6.59
N LYS A 454 -17.91 25.58 -7.23
CA LYS A 454 -17.75 25.67 -8.69
C LYS A 454 -16.32 25.29 -9.05
N GLY A 455 -16.14 24.46 -10.06
CA GLY A 455 -14.83 24.03 -10.53
C GLY A 455 -14.91 23.36 -11.89
N VAL A 456 -13.75 23.00 -12.44
CA VAL A 456 -13.63 22.34 -13.74
C VAL A 456 -13.76 20.83 -13.53
N SER A 457 -14.70 20.23 -14.23
CA SER A 457 -14.92 18.78 -14.24
C SER A 457 -14.85 18.29 -15.69
N ILE A 458 -13.87 17.43 -16.00
CA ILE A 458 -13.60 16.97 -17.35
C ILE A 458 -13.60 15.43 -17.36
N ALA A 459 -14.14 14.83 -18.42
CA ALA A 459 -14.13 13.39 -18.64
C ALA A 459 -13.70 13.06 -20.07
N GLY A 460 -13.12 11.87 -20.26
CA GLY A 460 -12.78 11.34 -21.57
C GLY A 460 -11.30 11.13 -21.83
N PHE A 461 -10.91 11.13 -23.12
CA PHE A 461 -9.52 10.87 -23.53
C PHE A 461 -8.53 11.97 -23.06
N SER A 462 -8.89 13.23 -23.16
CA SER A 462 -8.05 14.34 -22.68
C SER A 462 -7.79 14.22 -21.17
N SER A 463 -8.82 13.83 -20.40
CA SER A 463 -8.69 13.58 -18.96
C SER A 463 -7.75 12.41 -18.65
N TRP A 464 -7.75 11.36 -19.49
CA TRP A 464 -6.84 10.24 -19.35
C TRP A 464 -5.38 10.67 -19.57
N PHE A 465 -5.12 11.53 -20.54
CA PHE A 465 -3.78 12.07 -20.74
C PHE A 465 -3.32 12.93 -19.57
N ILE A 466 -4.21 13.79 -19.04
CA ILE A 466 -3.96 14.58 -17.83
C ILE A 466 -3.67 13.67 -16.65
N TRP A 467 -4.47 12.63 -16.45
CA TRP A 467 -4.32 11.66 -15.38
C TRP A 467 -2.95 10.95 -15.45
N ARG A 468 -2.57 10.43 -16.61
CA ARG A 468 -1.26 9.77 -16.83
C ARG A 468 -0.10 10.73 -16.55
N SER A 469 -0.15 11.93 -17.10
CA SER A 469 0.89 12.94 -16.90
C SER A 469 1.00 13.35 -15.44
N ALA A 470 -0.12 13.60 -14.78
CA ALA A 470 -0.16 13.98 -13.36
C ALA A 470 0.41 12.87 -12.46
N TYR A 471 0.04 11.60 -12.68
CA TYR A 471 0.59 10.53 -11.86
C TYR A 471 2.04 10.20 -12.19
N LEU A 472 2.45 10.24 -13.47
CA LEU A 472 3.85 10.07 -13.83
C LEU A 472 4.76 11.10 -13.15
N THR A 473 4.35 12.36 -13.07
CA THR A 473 5.11 13.41 -12.38
C THR A 473 5.11 13.25 -10.86
N ARG A 474 4.09 12.62 -10.27
CA ARG A 474 3.95 12.41 -8.82
C ARG A 474 4.58 11.12 -8.31
N VAL A 475 4.89 10.16 -9.19
CA VAL A 475 5.64 8.96 -8.81
C VAL A 475 6.95 9.37 -8.14
N VAL A 476 7.26 8.74 -7.01
CA VAL A 476 8.21 9.22 -6.00
C VAL A 476 9.63 9.42 -6.54
N SER A 477 10.11 8.53 -7.43
CA SER A 477 11.48 8.56 -7.96
C SER A 477 11.53 8.58 -9.49
N TRP A 478 12.63 9.11 -10.04
CA TRP A 478 12.90 9.07 -11.48
C TRP A 478 12.96 7.64 -12.03
N ARG A 479 13.51 6.70 -11.24
CA ARG A 479 13.54 5.28 -11.60
C ARG A 479 12.14 4.74 -11.84
N ASN A 480 11.23 4.96 -10.89
CA ASN A 480 9.86 4.46 -10.99
C ASN A 480 9.10 5.16 -12.12
N ARG A 481 9.33 6.46 -12.36
CA ARG A 481 8.76 7.17 -13.52
C ARG A 481 9.20 6.52 -14.83
N PHE A 482 10.47 6.18 -14.96
CA PHE A 482 11.00 5.47 -16.13
C PHE A 482 10.33 4.10 -16.28
N TYR A 483 10.26 3.28 -15.22
CA TYR A 483 9.59 1.99 -15.28
C TYR A 483 8.10 2.10 -15.66
N VAL A 484 7.37 3.04 -15.08
CA VAL A 484 5.97 3.28 -15.43
C VAL A 484 5.82 3.64 -16.91
N ALA A 485 6.67 4.54 -17.44
CA ALA A 485 6.63 4.95 -18.83
C ALA A 485 6.95 3.78 -19.78
N VAL A 486 7.99 2.99 -19.46
CA VAL A 486 8.39 1.80 -20.26
C VAL A 486 7.28 0.74 -20.20
N ASN A 487 6.74 0.43 -19.02
CA ASN A 487 5.65 -0.55 -18.92
C ASN A 487 4.41 -0.13 -19.71
N TRP A 488 4.04 1.15 -19.68
CA TRP A 488 2.95 1.64 -20.51
C TRP A 488 3.21 1.51 -22.00
N ALA A 489 4.46 1.75 -22.45
CA ALA A 489 4.84 1.60 -23.85
C ALA A 489 4.86 0.12 -24.27
N THR A 490 5.44 -0.76 -23.47
CA THR A 490 5.49 -2.21 -23.75
C THR A 490 4.08 -2.83 -23.75
N THR A 491 3.25 -2.49 -22.79
CA THR A 491 1.86 -2.95 -22.74
C THR A 491 1.03 -2.44 -23.92
N PHE A 492 1.29 -1.24 -24.41
CA PHE A 492 0.62 -0.70 -25.58
C PHE A 492 0.99 -1.46 -26.88
N VAL A 493 2.27 -1.85 -27.02
CA VAL A 493 2.79 -2.51 -28.25
C VAL A 493 2.57 -4.03 -28.22
N PHE A 494 2.82 -4.68 -27.08
CA PHE A 494 2.87 -6.15 -26.98
C PHE A 494 1.69 -6.76 -26.21
N GLY A 495 0.77 -5.92 -25.68
CA GLY A 495 -0.26 -6.38 -24.75
C GLY A 495 0.28 -6.63 -23.34
N ARG A 496 -0.57 -7.14 -22.46
CA ARG A 496 -0.22 -7.48 -21.08
C ARG A 496 0.38 -8.87 -21.00
N ASP A 497 1.31 -9.06 -20.09
CA ASP A 497 1.84 -10.37 -19.77
C ASP A 497 0.79 -11.21 -19.02
N ILE A 498 0.58 -12.45 -19.48
CA ILE A 498 -0.34 -13.43 -18.88
C ILE A 498 0.40 -14.59 -18.22
N SER A 499 1.73 -14.49 -18.08
CA SER A 499 2.52 -15.52 -17.40
C SER A 499 2.15 -15.55 -15.91
N ARG A 500 1.91 -16.77 -15.41
CA ARG A 500 1.71 -17.02 -13.99
C ARG A 500 3.08 -17.31 -13.35
N ILE A 501 3.68 -16.30 -12.79
CA ILE A 501 4.94 -16.39 -12.04
C ILE A 501 4.65 -16.52 -10.55
#